data_3e6556c1f7e427df221e9d17ce3b22c4
#
_entry.id   3e6556c1f7e427df221e9d17ce3b22c4
#
_cell.length_a   1.000
_cell.length_b   1.000
_cell.length_c   1.000
_cell.angle_alpha   90.00
_cell.angle_beta   90.00
_cell.angle_gamma   90.00
#
_symmetry.space_group_name_H-M   'P 1'
#
loop_
_entity.id
_entity.type
_entity.pdbx_description
1 polymer ?
#
loop_
_entity_poly.entity_id
_entity_poly.type
_entity_poly.pdbx_seq_one_letter_code
_entity_poly.pdbx_strand_id
1 'polypeptide(L)'
;MNLNHLQYFRVLAKLEHYTQAAEQLSITQPSLSHAISSLEKELGVYLFEKQGRNVRLTKYGRFFLTYVETALNELELGEKKLRELASNTQGSIELGFICTLEGLFVPTLINQFLQQDAYQNVHFSFAQGESNQLLQGLKDEKYDLILCSYVDNEPDIEFVPITEQELVLIVPKNHPLAHQDEIDLVDTVDYPFISFNKETELRHTIDDLFLKSNTKPNIICEVEEDSVVAGLVAFNYGIAILPRVTILNQFDVKVIKISNPNPTRYIYLASVRNKSISPTLMAFKNFIIAQTKHELLK
;
A
#
# COMPACT_ATOMS: atom_id res chain seq x y z
N MET A 1 -38.25 -0.26 -12.20
CA MET A 1 -37.46 0.97 -12.32
C MET A 1 -36.07 0.62 -12.88
N ASN A 2 -35.60 1.32 -13.90
CA ASN A 2 -34.27 1.11 -14.47
C ASN A 2 -33.53 2.46 -14.58
N LEU A 3 -32.21 2.40 -14.72
CA LEU A 3 -31.34 3.57 -14.71
C LEU A 3 -31.67 4.57 -15.86
N ASN A 4 -32.01 4.03 -17.05
CA ASN A 4 -32.39 4.88 -18.19
C ASN A 4 -33.66 5.68 -17.90
N HIS A 5 -34.66 5.10 -17.24
CA HIS A 5 -35.89 5.84 -16.87
C HIS A 5 -35.58 6.98 -15.89
N LEU A 6 -34.63 6.79 -14.97
CA LEU A 6 -34.18 7.84 -14.04
C LEU A 6 -33.43 8.97 -14.78
N GLN A 7 -32.57 8.60 -15.74
CA GLN A 7 -31.89 9.59 -16.59
C GLN A 7 -32.87 10.39 -17.44
N TYR A 8 -33.84 9.72 -18.04
CA TYR A 8 -34.87 10.36 -18.83
C TYR A 8 -35.74 11.32 -18.00
N PHE A 9 -36.10 10.90 -16.79
CA PHE A 9 -36.80 11.72 -15.82
C PHE A 9 -35.97 12.98 -15.45
N ARG A 10 -34.68 12.85 -15.14
CA ARG A 10 -33.78 13.96 -14.81
C ARG A 10 -33.70 14.97 -15.97
N VAL A 11 -33.54 14.50 -17.20
CA VAL A 11 -33.45 15.41 -18.37
C VAL A 11 -34.80 16.10 -18.64
N LEU A 12 -35.91 15.37 -18.59
CA LEU A 12 -37.25 15.97 -18.77
C LEU A 12 -37.58 16.95 -17.66
N ALA A 13 -37.19 16.69 -16.41
CA ALA A 13 -37.38 17.57 -15.27
C ALA A 13 -36.64 18.91 -15.44
N LYS A 14 -35.46 18.89 -16.06
CA LYS A 14 -34.66 20.06 -16.32
C LYS A 14 -35.21 20.93 -17.47
N LEU A 15 -35.75 20.28 -18.52
CA LEU A 15 -36.18 20.98 -19.74
C LEU A 15 -37.68 21.29 -19.74
N GLU A 16 -38.45 20.57 -18.97
CA GLU A 16 -39.93 20.64 -18.89
C GLU A 16 -40.63 20.62 -20.28
N HIS A 17 -39.94 20.04 -21.28
CA HIS A 17 -40.37 19.96 -22.69
C HIS A 17 -40.00 18.62 -23.31
N TYR A 18 -41.01 17.79 -23.61
CA TYR A 18 -40.82 16.41 -24.12
C TYR A 18 -39.97 16.30 -25.38
N THR A 19 -40.24 17.17 -26.38
CA THR A 19 -39.51 17.10 -27.65
C THR A 19 -38.04 17.46 -27.47
N GLN A 20 -37.71 18.52 -26.75
CA GLN A 20 -36.33 18.93 -26.48
C GLN A 20 -35.60 17.89 -25.63
N ALA A 21 -36.30 17.32 -24.63
CA ALA A 21 -35.71 16.26 -23.81
C ALA A 21 -35.41 14.98 -24.63
N ALA A 22 -36.32 14.61 -25.53
CA ALA A 22 -36.12 13.45 -26.43
C ALA A 22 -34.95 13.69 -27.40
N GLU A 23 -34.83 14.89 -27.98
CA GLU A 23 -33.70 15.29 -28.82
C GLU A 23 -32.37 15.21 -28.05
N GLN A 24 -32.29 15.79 -26.85
CA GLN A 24 -31.09 15.72 -26.01
C GLN A 24 -30.69 14.30 -25.64
N LEU A 25 -31.68 13.42 -25.44
CA LEU A 25 -31.47 12.00 -25.14
C LEU A 25 -31.24 11.13 -26.36
N SER A 26 -31.31 11.70 -27.58
CA SER A 26 -31.21 10.98 -28.85
C SER A 26 -32.23 9.81 -28.99
N ILE A 27 -33.45 10.03 -28.49
CA ILE A 27 -34.59 9.09 -28.59
C ILE A 27 -35.81 9.76 -29.19
N THR A 28 -36.84 8.97 -29.50
CA THR A 28 -38.11 9.51 -29.96
C THR A 28 -38.97 10.04 -28.81
N GLN A 29 -39.74 11.08 -29.04
CA GLN A 29 -40.66 11.63 -28.02
C GLN A 29 -41.67 10.59 -27.50
N PRO A 30 -42.25 9.70 -28.33
CA PRO A 30 -43.12 8.62 -27.83
C PRO A 30 -42.38 7.65 -26.89
N SER A 31 -41.09 7.34 -27.17
CA SER A 31 -40.30 6.46 -26.31
C SER A 31 -40.03 7.13 -24.95
N LEU A 32 -39.74 8.41 -24.93
CA LEU A 32 -39.57 9.18 -23.69
C LEU A 32 -40.89 9.19 -22.90
N SER A 33 -42.00 9.51 -23.54
CA SER A 33 -43.33 9.55 -22.90
C SER A 33 -43.72 8.19 -22.31
N HIS A 34 -43.45 7.10 -23.03
CA HIS A 34 -43.70 5.75 -22.53
C HIS A 34 -42.82 5.41 -21.30
N ALA A 35 -41.56 5.76 -21.32
CA ALA A 35 -40.63 5.54 -20.22
C ALA A 35 -41.08 6.29 -18.94
N ILE A 36 -41.45 7.57 -19.08
CA ILE A 36 -41.95 8.37 -17.95
C ILE A 36 -43.26 7.80 -17.42
N SER A 37 -44.23 7.46 -18.29
CA SER A 37 -45.49 6.86 -17.86
C SER A 37 -45.28 5.52 -17.17
N SER A 38 -44.32 4.71 -17.63
CA SER A 38 -43.95 3.45 -16.97
C SER A 38 -43.37 3.70 -15.57
N LEU A 39 -42.52 4.71 -15.42
CA LEU A 39 -41.95 5.11 -14.13
C LEU A 39 -43.05 5.60 -13.17
N GLU A 40 -43.94 6.46 -13.62
CA GLU A 40 -45.05 6.98 -12.83
C GLU A 40 -45.99 5.86 -12.38
N LYS A 41 -46.30 4.91 -13.27
CA LYS A 41 -47.13 3.74 -12.96
C LYS A 41 -46.47 2.87 -11.89
N GLU A 42 -45.19 2.65 -11.98
CA GLU A 42 -44.42 1.87 -10.98
C GLU A 42 -44.39 2.55 -9.61
N LEU A 43 -44.23 3.88 -9.59
CA LEU A 43 -44.23 4.67 -8.36
C LEU A 43 -45.62 4.97 -7.79
N GLY A 44 -46.67 4.76 -8.59
CA GLY A 44 -48.07 5.02 -8.20
C GLY A 44 -48.43 6.52 -8.08
N VAL A 45 -47.60 7.39 -8.63
CA VAL A 45 -47.80 8.86 -8.56
C VAL A 45 -47.39 9.52 -9.88
N TYR A 46 -48.03 10.64 -10.22
CA TYR A 46 -47.61 11.45 -11.35
C TYR A 46 -46.43 12.36 -10.94
N LEU A 47 -45.35 12.31 -11.72
CA LEU A 47 -44.17 13.13 -11.53
C LEU A 47 -44.27 14.44 -12.31
N PHE A 48 -45.03 14.45 -13.39
CA PHE A 48 -45.30 15.62 -14.24
C PHE A 48 -46.79 15.96 -14.35
N GLU A 49 -47.08 17.21 -14.53
CA GLU A 49 -48.40 17.72 -14.87
C GLU A 49 -48.34 18.61 -16.12
N LYS A 50 -49.45 18.67 -16.89
CA LYS A 50 -49.49 19.49 -18.11
C LYS A 50 -49.52 20.98 -17.77
N GLN A 51 -48.70 21.76 -18.50
CA GLN A 51 -48.70 23.20 -18.47
C GLN A 51 -48.78 23.74 -19.91
N GLY A 52 -49.99 23.96 -20.41
CA GLY A 52 -50.18 24.32 -21.81
C GLY A 52 -49.68 23.27 -22.78
N ARG A 53 -48.67 23.58 -23.60
CA ARG A 53 -48.03 22.65 -24.53
C ARG A 53 -46.85 21.92 -23.90
N ASN A 54 -46.46 22.33 -22.70
CA ASN A 54 -45.30 21.77 -21.96
C ASN A 54 -45.77 20.97 -20.75
N VAL A 55 -44.80 20.51 -19.97
CA VAL A 55 -45.00 19.83 -18.68
C VAL A 55 -44.18 20.54 -17.61
N ARG A 56 -44.60 20.39 -16.36
CA ARG A 56 -43.80 20.79 -15.20
C ARG A 56 -43.83 19.70 -14.14
N LEU A 57 -42.87 19.72 -13.24
CA LEU A 57 -42.82 18.80 -12.12
C LEU A 57 -43.97 19.01 -11.15
N THR A 58 -44.62 17.94 -10.73
CA THR A 58 -45.51 17.94 -9.56
C THR A 58 -44.71 18.07 -8.26
N LYS A 59 -45.41 18.19 -7.12
CA LYS A 59 -44.73 18.13 -5.80
C LYS A 59 -43.98 16.79 -5.61
N TYR A 60 -44.53 15.70 -6.12
CA TYR A 60 -43.92 14.38 -6.05
C TYR A 60 -42.71 14.27 -6.99
N GLY A 61 -42.81 14.87 -8.17
CA GLY A 61 -41.69 14.93 -9.12
C GLY A 61 -40.51 15.72 -8.54
N ARG A 62 -40.74 16.88 -7.92
CA ARG A 62 -39.69 17.67 -7.27
C ARG A 62 -39.03 16.90 -6.12
N PHE A 63 -39.83 16.27 -5.27
CA PHE A 63 -39.31 15.42 -4.18
C PHE A 63 -38.45 14.28 -4.72
N PHE A 64 -38.95 13.56 -5.69
CA PHE A 64 -38.24 12.39 -6.26
C PHE A 64 -36.97 12.80 -7.02
N LEU A 65 -36.98 13.97 -7.69
CA LEU A 65 -35.83 14.48 -8.43
C LEU A 65 -34.58 14.61 -7.55
N THR A 66 -34.72 15.10 -6.32
CA THR A 66 -33.60 15.24 -5.38
C THR A 66 -32.87 13.93 -5.15
N TYR A 67 -33.61 12.82 -4.97
CA TYR A 67 -33.02 11.50 -4.76
C TYR A 67 -32.44 10.92 -6.05
N VAL A 68 -33.12 11.15 -7.19
CA VAL A 68 -32.64 10.68 -8.50
C VAL A 68 -31.32 11.38 -8.88
N GLU A 69 -31.22 12.69 -8.68
CA GLU A 69 -29.97 13.43 -8.93
C GLU A 69 -28.85 12.92 -8.04
N THR A 70 -29.09 12.73 -6.76
CA THR A 70 -28.08 12.19 -5.83
C THR A 70 -27.60 10.80 -6.28
N ALA A 71 -28.52 9.90 -6.59
CA ALA A 71 -28.17 8.54 -7.00
C ALA A 71 -27.39 8.49 -8.33
N LEU A 72 -27.81 9.28 -9.33
CA LEU A 72 -27.12 9.35 -10.61
C LEU A 72 -25.73 9.98 -10.49
N ASN A 73 -25.59 11.03 -9.68
CA ASN A 73 -24.30 11.67 -9.44
C ASN A 73 -23.31 10.75 -8.73
N GLU A 74 -23.79 9.94 -7.77
CA GLU A 74 -22.93 8.95 -7.09
C GLU A 74 -22.46 7.85 -8.06
N LEU A 75 -23.33 7.41 -8.97
CA LEU A 75 -22.93 6.45 -10.00
C LEU A 75 -21.91 7.04 -10.98
N GLU A 76 -22.13 8.28 -11.45
CA GLU A 76 -21.18 8.98 -12.31
C GLU A 76 -19.83 9.20 -11.62
N LEU A 77 -19.84 9.51 -10.32
CA LEU A 77 -18.62 9.62 -9.51
C LEU A 77 -17.90 8.26 -9.39
N GLY A 78 -18.64 7.18 -9.16
CA GLY A 78 -18.12 5.82 -9.10
C GLY A 78 -17.45 5.41 -10.43
N GLU A 79 -18.11 5.66 -11.56
CA GLU A 79 -17.54 5.41 -12.89
C GLU A 79 -16.25 6.21 -13.13
N LYS A 80 -16.24 7.48 -12.73
CA LYS A 80 -15.05 8.33 -12.86
C LYS A 80 -13.89 7.76 -12.05
N LYS A 81 -14.12 7.44 -10.77
CA LYS A 81 -13.11 6.83 -9.90
C LYS A 81 -12.60 5.50 -10.46
N LEU A 82 -13.51 4.67 -10.99
CA LEU A 82 -13.13 3.39 -11.60
C LEU A 82 -12.23 3.59 -12.83
N ARG A 83 -12.52 4.58 -13.67
CA ARG A 83 -11.65 4.93 -14.83
C ARG A 83 -10.29 5.47 -14.39
N GLU A 84 -10.22 6.24 -13.32
CA GLU A 84 -8.97 6.72 -12.71
C GLU A 84 -8.12 5.55 -12.21
N LEU A 85 -8.72 4.60 -11.48
CA LEU A 85 -8.08 3.37 -11.01
C LEU A 85 -7.59 2.47 -12.15
N ALA A 86 -8.33 2.42 -13.26
CA ALA A 86 -7.98 1.62 -14.43
C ALA A 86 -7.02 2.33 -15.40
N SER A 87 -6.61 3.56 -15.13
CA SER A 87 -5.75 4.33 -16.03
C SER A 87 -4.30 3.84 -15.97
N ASN A 88 -3.57 4.01 -17.08
CA ASN A 88 -2.16 3.61 -17.17
C ASN A 88 -1.20 4.59 -16.47
N THR A 89 -1.66 5.80 -16.13
CA THR A 89 -0.80 6.92 -15.69
C THR A 89 -1.35 7.64 -14.44
N GLN A 90 -2.57 7.30 -14.04
CA GLN A 90 -3.23 7.83 -12.85
C GLN A 90 -3.78 6.63 -12.08
N GLY A 91 -3.36 6.46 -10.86
CA GLY A 91 -3.81 5.37 -10.02
C GLY A 91 -3.33 5.55 -8.59
N SER A 92 -3.91 4.77 -7.71
CA SER A 92 -3.46 4.65 -6.32
C SER A 92 -2.76 3.31 -6.17
N ILE A 93 -1.67 3.28 -5.44
CA ILE A 93 -0.92 2.08 -5.08
C ILE A 93 -0.84 2.00 -3.57
N GLU A 94 -1.39 0.94 -3.01
CA GLU A 94 -1.32 0.63 -1.59
C GLU A 94 -0.07 -0.23 -1.33
N LEU A 95 0.99 0.38 -0.79
CA LEU A 95 2.28 -0.28 -0.55
C LEU A 95 2.47 -0.56 0.94
N GLY A 96 2.58 -1.85 1.31
CA GLY A 96 3.02 -2.26 2.64
C GLY A 96 4.53 -2.49 2.68
N PHE A 97 5.20 -2.15 3.80
CA PHE A 97 6.62 -2.46 3.96
C PHE A 97 7.05 -2.58 5.43
N ILE A 98 8.12 -3.33 5.66
CA ILE A 98 8.70 -3.47 7.00
C ILE A 98 9.44 -2.19 7.41
N CYS A 99 9.46 -1.88 8.71
CA CYS A 99 9.99 -0.61 9.25
C CYS A 99 11.44 -0.32 8.86
N THR A 100 12.28 -1.34 8.69
CA THR A 100 13.69 -1.17 8.32
C THR A 100 13.92 -0.53 6.94
N LEU A 101 12.87 -0.39 6.11
CA LEU A 101 12.92 0.21 4.77
C LEU A 101 12.46 1.67 4.72
N GLU A 102 11.91 2.20 5.83
CA GLU A 102 11.24 3.52 5.85
C GLU A 102 12.18 4.71 5.61
N GLY A 103 13.39 4.64 6.14
CA GLY A 103 14.27 5.80 6.22
C GLY A 103 14.80 6.31 4.89
N LEU A 104 15.17 5.42 3.97
CA LEU A 104 15.79 5.78 2.70
C LEU A 104 15.27 4.95 1.53
N PHE A 105 15.11 3.64 1.69
CA PHE A 105 14.83 2.74 0.57
C PHE A 105 13.48 3.06 -0.10
N VAL A 106 12.38 3.02 0.64
CA VAL A 106 11.04 3.29 0.10
C VAL A 106 10.91 4.72 -0.43
N PRO A 107 11.32 5.79 0.30
CA PRO A 107 11.28 7.14 -0.23
C PRO A 107 12.07 7.33 -1.54
N THR A 108 13.26 6.73 -1.64
CA THR A 108 14.07 6.81 -2.86
C THR A 108 13.38 6.10 -4.03
N LEU A 109 12.86 4.89 -3.80
CA LEU A 109 12.15 4.09 -4.79
C LEU A 109 10.95 4.85 -5.37
N ILE A 110 10.13 5.42 -4.48
CA ILE A 110 8.95 6.21 -4.88
C ILE A 110 9.34 7.45 -5.67
N ASN A 111 10.32 8.22 -5.16
CA ASN A 111 10.78 9.43 -5.83
C ASN A 111 11.28 9.13 -7.25
N GLN A 112 12.08 8.09 -7.44
CA GLN A 112 12.60 7.69 -8.75
C GLN A 112 11.48 7.23 -9.69
N PHE A 113 10.45 6.55 -9.18
CA PHE A 113 9.30 6.16 -10.00
C PHE A 113 8.49 7.37 -10.45
N LEU A 114 8.20 8.30 -9.54
CA LEU A 114 7.42 9.51 -9.82
C LEU A 114 8.17 10.54 -10.69
N GLN A 115 9.51 10.47 -10.80
CA GLN A 115 10.28 11.29 -11.71
C GLN A 115 10.09 10.91 -13.19
N GLN A 116 9.50 9.75 -13.48
CA GLN A 116 9.16 9.38 -14.86
C GLN A 116 7.90 10.14 -15.29
N ASP A 117 7.94 10.83 -16.44
CA ASP A 117 6.86 11.70 -16.93
C ASP A 117 5.48 11.02 -16.96
N ALA A 118 5.46 9.72 -17.23
CA ALA A 118 4.22 8.94 -17.28
C ALA A 118 3.55 8.70 -15.92
N TYR A 119 4.27 8.83 -14.79
CA TYR A 119 3.79 8.39 -13.47
C TYR A 119 3.77 9.49 -12.41
N GLN A 120 3.98 10.75 -12.77
CA GLN A 120 4.02 11.89 -11.85
C GLN A 120 2.74 12.08 -11.02
N ASN A 121 1.60 11.60 -11.54
CA ASN A 121 0.28 11.72 -10.90
C ASN A 121 -0.18 10.43 -10.19
N VAL A 122 0.71 9.47 -9.97
CA VAL A 122 0.40 8.26 -9.21
C VAL A 122 0.40 8.59 -7.72
N HIS A 123 -0.65 8.19 -7.02
CA HIS A 123 -0.76 8.35 -5.58
C HIS A 123 -0.34 7.08 -4.86
N PHE A 124 0.39 7.24 -3.77
CA PHE A 124 0.78 6.13 -2.91
C PHE A 124 0.15 6.26 -1.53
N SER A 125 -0.39 5.16 -1.02
CA SER A 125 -0.73 4.99 0.38
C SER A 125 0.22 3.97 1.00
N PHE A 126 0.59 4.18 2.25
CA PHE A 126 1.61 3.38 2.90
C PHE A 126 1.08 2.72 4.17
N ALA A 127 1.54 1.49 4.39
CA ALA A 127 1.36 0.80 5.65
C ALA A 127 2.69 0.18 6.11
N GLN A 128 2.94 0.23 7.39
CA GLN A 128 4.10 -0.39 8.03
C GLN A 128 3.65 -1.50 8.96
N GLY A 129 4.48 -2.52 9.08
CA GLY A 129 4.20 -3.64 9.98
C GLY A 129 5.19 -4.79 9.82
N GLU A 130 4.98 -5.85 10.58
CA GLU A 130 5.72 -7.09 10.46
C GLU A 130 5.30 -7.87 9.20
N SER A 131 6.23 -8.67 8.65
CA SER A 131 6.01 -9.39 7.38
C SER A 131 4.74 -10.23 7.36
N ASN A 132 4.43 -10.93 8.45
CA ASN A 132 3.21 -11.73 8.54
C ASN A 132 1.92 -10.89 8.52
N GLN A 133 1.92 -9.73 9.18
CA GLN A 133 0.79 -8.79 9.19
C GLN A 133 0.59 -8.17 7.80
N LEU A 134 1.68 -7.76 7.16
CA LEU A 134 1.66 -7.21 5.80
C LEU A 134 1.16 -8.25 4.81
N LEU A 135 1.61 -9.51 4.94
CA LEU A 135 1.19 -10.60 4.09
C LEU A 135 -0.30 -10.90 4.23
N GLN A 136 -0.84 -10.88 5.45
CA GLN A 136 -2.27 -11.01 5.66
C GLN A 136 -3.03 -9.85 4.99
N GLY A 137 -2.55 -8.62 5.13
CA GLY A 137 -3.12 -7.46 4.46
C GLY A 137 -3.08 -7.55 2.92
N LEU A 138 -2.02 -8.14 2.36
CA LEU A 138 -1.92 -8.41 0.93
C LEU A 138 -2.96 -9.44 0.46
N LYS A 139 -3.19 -10.50 1.23
CA LYS A 139 -4.23 -11.51 0.98
C LYS A 139 -5.64 -10.94 1.13
N ASP A 140 -5.84 -10.05 2.09
CA ASP A 140 -7.11 -9.35 2.33
C ASP A 140 -7.35 -8.17 1.36
N GLU A 141 -6.49 -8.01 0.34
CA GLU A 141 -6.54 -6.93 -0.65
C GLU A 141 -6.46 -5.51 -0.07
N LYS A 142 -5.89 -5.36 1.13
CA LYS A 142 -5.59 -4.05 1.74
C LYS A 142 -4.37 -3.39 1.12
N TYR A 143 -3.46 -4.21 0.59
CA TYR A 143 -2.24 -3.77 -0.09
C TYR A 143 -2.17 -4.40 -1.47
N ASP A 144 -1.59 -3.66 -2.42
CA ASP A 144 -1.34 -4.12 -3.77
C ASP A 144 -0.01 -4.88 -3.87
N LEU A 145 1.01 -4.38 -3.18
CA LEU A 145 2.35 -4.92 -3.08
C LEU A 145 2.87 -4.77 -1.65
N ILE A 146 3.74 -5.66 -1.24
CA ILE A 146 4.47 -5.49 0.02
C ILE A 146 5.96 -5.72 -0.16
N LEU A 147 6.78 -5.02 0.65
CA LEU A 147 8.21 -5.21 0.77
C LEU A 147 8.51 -5.81 2.15
N CYS A 148 8.92 -7.06 2.20
CA CYS A 148 8.99 -7.82 3.44
C CYS A 148 10.11 -8.86 3.43
N SER A 149 10.34 -9.53 4.57
CA SER A 149 11.13 -10.76 4.61
C SER A 149 10.39 -11.91 3.94
N TYR A 150 11.12 -12.94 3.54
CA TYR A 150 10.50 -14.16 3.03
C TYR A 150 9.67 -14.86 4.12
N VAL A 151 8.49 -15.33 3.73
CA VAL A 151 7.60 -16.10 4.60
C VAL A 151 7.34 -17.46 3.94
N ASP A 152 7.59 -18.54 4.69
CA ASP A 152 7.38 -19.90 4.21
C ASP A 152 5.91 -20.27 4.09
N ASN A 153 5.64 -21.32 3.29
CA ASN A 153 4.32 -21.93 3.13
C ASN A 153 3.22 -21.00 2.57
N GLU A 154 3.60 -20.11 1.66
CA GLU A 154 2.70 -19.15 0.99
C GLU A 154 2.65 -19.39 -0.52
N PRO A 155 1.97 -20.47 -0.99
CA PRO A 155 1.99 -20.89 -2.41
C PRO A 155 1.32 -19.86 -3.34
N ASP A 156 0.37 -19.08 -2.84
CA ASP A 156 -0.38 -18.08 -3.61
C ASP A 156 0.36 -16.74 -3.73
N ILE A 157 1.50 -16.61 -3.05
CA ILE A 157 2.32 -15.39 -3.06
C ILE A 157 3.56 -15.62 -3.91
N GLU A 158 3.87 -14.63 -4.72
CA GLU A 158 5.13 -14.52 -5.43
C GLU A 158 6.10 -13.65 -4.64
N PHE A 159 7.25 -14.17 -4.29
CA PHE A 159 8.34 -13.43 -3.65
C PHE A 159 9.48 -13.24 -4.65
N VAL A 160 9.83 -11.98 -4.92
CA VAL A 160 10.97 -11.62 -5.78
C VAL A 160 12.00 -10.91 -4.90
N PRO A 161 13.24 -11.42 -4.78
CA PRO A 161 14.27 -10.76 -3.98
C PRO A 161 14.62 -9.41 -4.63
N ILE A 162 14.67 -8.33 -3.84
CA ILE A 162 14.88 -6.96 -4.33
C ILE A 162 16.12 -6.28 -3.76
N THR A 163 16.55 -6.61 -2.58
CA THR A 163 17.78 -6.05 -1.99
C THR A 163 18.32 -6.94 -0.90
N GLU A 164 19.61 -6.85 -0.68
CA GLU A 164 20.28 -7.44 0.49
C GLU A 164 20.31 -6.41 1.62
N GLN A 165 20.14 -6.88 2.83
CA GLN A 165 20.25 -6.08 4.03
C GLN A 165 21.30 -6.68 4.96
N GLU A 166 22.43 -5.98 5.10
CA GLU A 166 23.50 -6.37 6.01
C GLU A 166 23.04 -6.21 7.46
N LEU A 167 23.21 -7.22 8.29
CA LEU A 167 23.07 -7.11 9.74
C LEU A 167 24.44 -6.76 10.33
N VAL A 168 24.44 -5.84 11.30
CA VAL A 168 25.65 -5.34 11.95
C VAL A 168 25.51 -5.43 13.45
N LEU A 169 26.64 -5.55 14.14
CA LEU A 169 26.70 -5.35 15.58
C LEU A 169 26.80 -3.84 15.85
N ILE A 170 26.05 -3.34 16.80
CA ILE A 170 26.23 -2.00 17.35
C ILE A 170 26.63 -2.08 18.82
N VAL A 171 27.58 -1.23 19.18
CA VAL A 171 28.09 -1.12 20.54
C VAL A 171 28.24 0.35 20.93
N PRO A 172 28.23 0.71 22.22
CA PRO A 172 28.59 2.06 22.65
C PRO A 172 29.99 2.45 22.16
N LYS A 173 30.26 3.73 21.87
CA LYS A 173 31.56 4.17 21.37
C LYS A 173 32.74 3.86 22.30
N ASN A 174 32.50 3.79 23.59
CA ASN A 174 33.50 3.46 24.64
C ASN A 174 33.51 1.97 25.03
N HIS A 175 32.79 1.16 24.29
CA HIS A 175 32.77 -0.28 24.56
C HIS A 175 34.14 -0.93 24.21
N PRO A 176 34.57 -2.01 24.93
CA PRO A 176 35.80 -2.72 24.60
C PRO A 176 35.90 -3.20 23.15
N LEU A 177 34.78 -3.49 22.51
CA LEU A 177 34.73 -3.93 21.11
C LEU A 177 34.76 -2.78 20.09
N ALA A 178 34.65 -1.51 20.52
CA ALA A 178 34.49 -0.35 19.61
C ALA A 178 35.70 -0.06 18.71
N HIS A 179 36.87 -0.65 19.00
CA HIS A 179 38.06 -0.53 18.15
C HIS A 179 38.13 -1.55 17.04
N GLN A 180 37.20 -2.48 17.00
CA GLN A 180 37.16 -3.46 15.94
C GLN A 180 36.25 -2.94 14.81
N ASP A 181 36.65 -3.21 13.58
CA ASP A 181 35.81 -2.94 12.40
C ASP A 181 35.02 -4.18 11.95
N GLU A 182 35.54 -5.38 12.30
CA GLU A 182 34.89 -6.67 12.08
C GLU A 182 34.99 -7.53 13.35
N ILE A 183 33.99 -8.40 13.58
CA ILE A 183 33.93 -9.27 14.74
C ILE A 183 33.35 -10.62 14.38
N ASP A 184 33.84 -11.69 15.01
CA ASP A 184 33.14 -12.98 15.04
C ASP A 184 32.05 -12.95 16.11
N LEU A 185 30.88 -13.48 15.82
CA LEU A 185 29.75 -13.45 16.72
C LEU A 185 30.00 -14.17 18.05
N VAL A 186 30.90 -15.16 18.04
CA VAL A 186 31.33 -15.90 19.24
C VAL A 186 31.95 -14.95 20.30
N ASP A 187 32.63 -13.89 19.87
CA ASP A 187 33.32 -12.96 20.77
C ASP A 187 32.34 -11.98 21.48
N THR A 188 31.05 -12.08 21.17
CA THR A 188 30.02 -11.19 21.73
C THR A 188 29.24 -11.78 22.90
N VAL A 189 29.38 -13.08 23.17
CA VAL A 189 28.49 -13.85 24.08
C VAL A 189 28.57 -13.43 25.53
N ASP A 190 29.69 -12.87 25.97
CA ASP A 190 29.91 -12.42 27.34
C ASP A 190 29.26 -11.06 27.66
N TYR A 191 28.78 -10.37 26.65
CA TYR A 191 28.18 -9.03 26.81
C TYR A 191 26.65 -9.10 26.89
N PRO A 192 26.01 -8.16 27.64
CA PRO A 192 24.56 -8.07 27.70
C PRO A 192 23.99 -7.66 26.33
N PHE A 193 23.01 -8.42 25.86
CA PHE A 193 22.39 -8.23 24.56
C PHE A 193 20.99 -7.64 24.67
N ILE A 194 20.71 -6.62 23.84
CA ILE A 194 19.38 -6.10 23.55
C ILE A 194 18.91 -6.79 22.27
N SER A 195 17.76 -7.43 22.29
CA SER A 195 17.24 -8.16 21.16
C SER A 195 15.85 -7.66 20.75
N PHE A 196 15.36 -8.12 19.62
CA PHE A 196 13.99 -7.88 19.19
C PHE A 196 13.01 -8.87 19.83
N ASN A 197 11.73 -8.52 19.85
CA ASN A 197 10.67 -9.40 20.33
C ASN A 197 10.66 -10.72 19.55
N LYS A 198 10.29 -11.81 20.23
CA LYS A 198 10.37 -13.19 19.69
C LYS A 198 9.49 -13.44 18.47
N GLU A 199 8.51 -12.61 18.25
CA GLU A 199 7.53 -12.76 17.17
C GLU A 199 7.99 -12.13 15.84
N THR A 200 9.11 -11.37 15.87
CA THR A 200 9.63 -10.70 14.68
C THR A 200 10.52 -11.62 13.83
N GLU A 201 10.42 -11.54 12.50
CA GLU A 201 11.31 -12.28 11.59
C GLU A 201 12.78 -11.87 11.76
N LEU A 202 13.03 -10.63 12.16
CA LEU A 202 14.38 -10.15 12.43
C LEU A 202 14.99 -10.89 13.62
N ARG A 203 14.20 -11.13 14.69
CA ARG A 203 14.64 -11.93 15.82
C ARG A 203 14.98 -13.35 15.40
N HIS A 204 14.16 -14.01 14.62
CA HIS A 204 14.45 -15.37 14.11
C HIS A 204 15.74 -15.38 13.30
N THR A 205 15.96 -14.38 12.44
CA THR A 205 17.21 -14.25 11.68
C THR A 205 18.43 -14.11 12.59
N ILE A 206 18.34 -13.31 13.66
CA ILE A 206 19.43 -13.11 14.62
C ILE A 206 19.67 -14.40 15.44
N ASP A 207 18.63 -15.06 15.89
CA ASP A 207 18.73 -16.32 16.62
C ASP A 207 19.40 -17.41 15.78
N ASP A 208 19.10 -17.45 14.47
CA ASP A 208 19.74 -18.36 13.52
C ASP A 208 21.24 -18.07 13.35
N LEU A 209 21.68 -16.81 13.41
CA LEU A 209 23.10 -16.46 13.38
C LEU A 209 23.82 -17.02 14.62
N PHE A 210 23.26 -16.85 15.80
CA PHE A 210 23.80 -17.41 17.02
C PHE A 210 23.82 -18.95 17.01
N LEU A 211 22.76 -19.56 16.46
CA LEU A 211 22.68 -21.02 16.31
C LEU A 211 23.79 -21.54 15.36
N LYS A 212 24.01 -20.86 14.21
CA LYS A 212 25.09 -21.20 13.27
C LYS A 212 26.49 -21.07 13.89
N SER A 213 26.66 -20.14 14.83
CA SER A 213 27.89 -19.96 15.61
C SER A 213 27.99 -20.93 16.80
N ASN A 214 27.01 -21.81 16.99
CA ASN A 214 26.88 -22.69 18.15
C ASN A 214 27.00 -21.95 19.48
N THR A 215 26.41 -20.76 19.57
CA THR A 215 26.43 -19.86 20.74
C THR A 215 25.03 -19.36 21.08
N LYS A 216 24.90 -18.63 22.19
CA LYS A 216 23.65 -18.00 22.62
C LYS A 216 23.93 -16.60 23.17
N PRO A 217 23.11 -15.59 22.81
CA PRO A 217 23.27 -14.26 23.36
C PRO A 217 22.76 -14.21 24.82
N ASN A 218 23.39 -13.36 25.65
CA ASN A 218 22.90 -13.04 26.98
C ASN A 218 21.84 -11.93 26.88
N ILE A 219 20.60 -12.27 26.51
CA ILE A 219 19.51 -11.30 26.28
C ILE A 219 19.02 -10.76 27.62
N ILE A 220 19.16 -9.45 27.82
CA ILE A 220 18.72 -8.72 29.02
C ILE A 220 17.46 -7.86 28.78
N CYS A 221 17.14 -7.58 27.51
CA CYS A 221 16.00 -6.73 27.13
C CYS A 221 15.50 -7.13 25.73
N GLU A 222 14.19 -7.06 25.52
CA GLU A 222 13.55 -7.27 24.22
C GLU A 222 12.74 -6.00 23.86
N VAL A 223 12.83 -5.54 22.62
CA VAL A 223 12.18 -4.33 22.09
C VAL A 223 11.67 -4.56 20.66
N GLU A 224 10.90 -3.62 20.14
CA GLU A 224 10.31 -3.73 18.79
C GLU A 224 11.03 -2.87 17.75
N GLU A 225 11.48 -1.67 18.13
CA GLU A 225 11.92 -0.63 17.22
C GLU A 225 13.43 -0.50 17.16
N ASP A 226 14.00 -0.39 15.93
CA ASP A 226 15.43 -0.19 15.68
C ASP A 226 15.99 1.04 16.43
N SER A 227 15.20 2.12 16.48
CA SER A 227 15.57 3.37 17.16
C SER A 227 15.69 3.19 18.67
N VAL A 228 14.83 2.38 19.28
CA VAL A 228 14.89 2.06 20.71
C VAL A 228 16.11 1.20 21.00
N VAL A 229 16.38 0.19 20.16
CA VAL A 229 17.61 -0.63 20.25
C VAL A 229 18.83 0.28 20.23
N ALA A 230 18.96 1.13 19.20
CA ALA A 230 20.11 2.02 19.03
C ALA A 230 20.27 3.01 20.19
N GLY A 231 19.15 3.54 20.69
CA GLY A 231 19.15 4.42 21.87
C GLY A 231 19.66 3.74 23.12
N LEU A 232 19.16 2.53 23.45
CA LEU A 232 19.61 1.77 24.60
C LEU A 232 21.09 1.41 24.51
N VAL A 233 21.59 1.03 23.32
CA VAL A 233 23.02 0.79 23.10
C VAL A 233 23.83 2.07 23.32
N ALA A 234 23.40 3.20 22.75
CA ALA A 234 24.10 4.49 22.93
C ALA A 234 24.26 4.88 24.41
N PHE A 235 23.30 4.52 25.26
CA PHE A 235 23.33 4.73 26.70
C PHE A 235 23.97 3.57 27.49
N ASN A 236 24.72 2.70 26.80
CA ASN A 236 25.51 1.62 27.43
C ASN A 236 24.67 0.58 28.20
N TYR A 237 23.44 0.33 27.76
CA TYR A 237 22.59 -0.69 28.37
C TYR A 237 22.98 -2.11 27.93
N GLY A 238 23.53 -2.26 26.72
CA GLY A 238 23.98 -3.51 26.14
C GLY A 238 24.51 -3.30 24.73
N ILE A 239 24.73 -4.41 24.03
CA ILE A 239 25.05 -4.44 22.60
C ILE A 239 23.90 -5.04 21.81
N ALA A 240 23.83 -4.84 20.51
CA ALA A 240 22.74 -5.36 19.70
C ALA A 240 23.16 -5.68 18.25
N ILE A 241 22.41 -6.59 17.61
CA ILE A 241 22.49 -6.83 16.17
C ILE A 241 21.21 -6.28 15.55
N LEU A 242 21.35 -5.49 14.49
CA LEU A 242 20.24 -4.97 13.72
C LEU A 242 20.68 -4.68 12.26
N PRO A 243 19.75 -4.40 11.36
CA PRO A 243 20.09 -4.01 10.01
C PRO A 243 20.90 -2.73 9.96
N ARG A 244 21.83 -2.62 9.02
CA ARG A 244 22.56 -1.36 8.74
C ARG A 244 21.58 -0.35 8.14
N VAL A 245 20.89 0.40 8.99
CA VAL A 245 19.91 1.44 8.62
C VAL A 245 20.45 2.83 8.88
N THR A 246 19.98 3.82 8.11
CA THR A 246 20.47 5.20 8.16
C THR A 246 20.24 5.88 9.51
N ILE A 247 19.23 5.45 10.25
CA ILE A 247 18.92 5.99 11.58
C ILE A 247 20.07 5.81 12.57
N LEU A 248 20.93 4.81 12.38
CA LEU A 248 22.09 4.57 13.25
C LEU A 248 23.05 5.77 13.29
N ASN A 249 23.10 6.59 12.24
CA ASN A 249 23.92 7.79 12.18
C ASN A 249 23.48 8.88 13.17
N GLN A 250 22.28 8.77 13.75
CA GLN A 250 21.75 9.73 14.72
C GLN A 250 22.11 9.36 16.17
N PHE A 251 22.67 8.17 16.39
CA PHE A 251 23.00 7.65 17.71
C PHE A 251 24.51 7.56 17.92
N ASP A 252 24.94 7.72 19.17
CA ASP A 252 26.35 7.65 19.56
C ASP A 252 26.82 6.21 19.73
N VAL A 253 26.78 5.44 18.65
CA VAL A 253 27.15 4.03 18.57
C VAL A 253 28.29 3.80 17.58
N LYS A 254 29.06 2.73 17.79
CA LYS A 254 29.99 2.17 16.79
C LYS A 254 29.30 1.01 16.11
N VAL A 255 29.30 1.05 14.77
CA VAL A 255 28.83 -0.03 13.91
C VAL A 255 30.00 -0.94 13.56
N ILE A 256 29.86 -2.23 13.79
CA ILE A 256 30.88 -3.27 13.57
C ILE A 256 30.30 -4.32 12.65
N LYS A 257 31.04 -4.69 11.62
CA LYS A 257 30.64 -5.74 10.69
C LYS A 257 30.76 -7.12 11.37
N ILE A 258 29.80 -7.97 11.19
CA ILE A 258 29.89 -9.37 11.64
C ILE A 258 30.54 -10.18 10.52
N SER A 259 31.70 -10.80 10.80
CA SER A 259 32.48 -11.56 9.81
C SER A 259 32.04 -13.01 9.71
N ASN A 260 31.58 -13.59 10.82
CA ASN A 260 31.17 -14.99 10.90
C ASN A 260 30.07 -15.18 11.96
N PRO A 261 28.94 -15.82 11.61
CA PRO A 261 28.51 -16.20 10.26
C PRO A 261 28.15 -14.97 9.43
N ASN A 262 28.15 -15.08 8.09
CA ASN A 262 27.75 -13.97 7.23
C ASN A 262 26.27 -13.60 7.49
N PRO A 263 25.99 -12.35 7.94
CA PRO A 263 24.68 -11.97 8.45
C PRO A 263 23.81 -11.27 7.40
N THR A 264 23.78 -11.78 6.17
CA THR A 264 22.97 -11.19 5.10
C THR A 264 21.56 -11.75 5.12
N ARG A 265 20.58 -10.88 5.07
CA ARG A 265 19.18 -11.23 4.78
C ARG A 265 18.70 -10.57 3.49
N TYR A 266 17.72 -11.17 2.84
CA TYR A 266 17.08 -10.60 1.65
C TYR A 266 15.74 -9.99 2.00
N ILE A 267 15.46 -8.87 1.34
CA ILE A 267 14.13 -8.26 1.30
C ILE A 267 13.48 -8.63 -0.02
N TYR A 268 12.21 -8.92 0.04
CA TYR A 268 11.42 -9.38 -1.10
C TYR A 268 10.30 -8.42 -1.41
N LEU A 269 10.04 -8.25 -2.70
CA LEU A 269 8.78 -7.75 -3.20
C LEU A 269 7.80 -8.93 -3.24
N ALA A 270 6.68 -8.83 -2.53
CA ALA A 270 5.66 -9.85 -2.54
C ALA A 270 4.36 -9.35 -3.16
N SER A 271 3.72 -10.22 -3.94
CA SER A 271 2.46 -9.97 -4.63
C SER A 271 1.64 -11.25 -4.76
N VAL A 272 0.31 -11.15 -4.85
CA VAL A 272 -0.55 -12.30 -5.09
C VAL A 272 -0.32 -12.84 -6.50
N ARG A 273 -0.11 -14.17 -6.63
CA ARG A 273 0.06 -14.84 -7.93
C ARG A 273 -1.22 -14.76 -8.75
N ASN A 274 -1.08 -14.67 -10.06
CA ASN A 274 -2.18 -14.74 -11.03
C ASN A 274 -3.31 -13.73 -10.82
N LYS A 275 -3.10 -12.69 -9.97
CA LYS A 275 -4.05 -11.60 -9.79
C LYS A 275 -3.94 -10.64 -10.97
N SER A 276 -5.09 -10.24 -11.53
CA SER A 276 -5.14 -9.14 -12.50
C SER A 276 -4.84 -7.83 -11.77
N ILE A 277 -3.81 -7.13 -12.19
CA ILE A 277 -3.37 -5.86 -11.61
C ILE A 277 -3.45 -4.74 -12.63
N SER A 278 -3.60 -3.49 -12.16
CA SER A 278 -3.66 -2.33 -13.03
C SER A 278 -2.34 -2.13 -13.79
N PRO A 279 -2.38 -1.50 -14.98
CA PRO A 279 -1.15 -1.21 -15.72
C PRO A 279 -0.14 -0.36 -14.94
N THR A 280 -0.62 0.60 -14.12
CA THR A 280 0.23 1.42 -13.24
C THR A 280 0.93 0.56 -12.18
N LEU A 281 0.18 -0.36 -11.54
CA LEU A 281 0.75 -1.28 -10.56
C LEU A 281 1.75 -2.24 -11.19
N MET A 282 1.46 -2.74 -12.40
CA MET A 282 2.40 -3.57 -13.16
C MET A 282 3.69 -2.81 -13.50
N ALA A 283 3.56 -1.54 -13.90
CA ALA A 283 4.72 -0.70 -14.20
C ALA A 283 5.58 -0.48 -12.95
N PHE A 284 4.96 -0.20 -11.80
CA PHE A 284 5.68 -0.04 -10.53
C PHE A 284 6.36 -1.33 -10.07
N LYS A 285 5.67 -2.47 -10.14
CA LYS A 285 6.25 -3.79 -9.87
C LYS A 285 7.48 -4.06 -10.73
N ASN A 286 7.37 -3.83 -12.05
CA ASN A 286 8.48 -4.02 -12.97
C ASN A 286 9.63 -3.03 -12.72
N PHE A 287 9.32 -1.80 -12.35
CA PHE A 287 10.31 -0.79 -11.96
C PHE A 287 11.13 -1.24 -10.76
N ILE A 288 10.49 -1.72 -9.68
CA ILE A 288 11.18 -2.27 -8.52
C ILE A 288 12.13 -3.41 -8.94
N ILE A 289 11.63 -4.37 -9.71
CA ILE A 289 12.42 -5.52 -10.16
C ILE A 289 13.60 -5.09 -11.05
N ALA A 290 13.44 -4.06 -11.88
CA ALA A 290 14.51 -3.56 -12.75
C ALA A 290 15.62 -2.87 -11.96
N GLN A 291 15.28 -2.06 -10.93
CA GLN A 291 16.26 -1.42 -10.06
C GLN A 291 17.13 -2.44 -9.32
N THR A 292 16.54 -3.51 -8.85
CA THR A 292 17.22 -4.60 -8.14
C THR A 292 18.31 -5.26 -8.98
N LYS A 293 18.06 -5.49 -10.27
CA LYS A 293 19.06 -6.08 -11.16
C LYS A 293 20.33 -5.21 -11.30
N HIS A 294 20.22 -3.90 -11.08
CA HIS A 294 21.36 -2.99 -11.11
C HIS A 294 22.17 -2.98 -9.81
N GLU A 295 21.54 -3.26 -8.66
CA GLU A 295 22.25 -3.32 -7.36
C GLU A 295 22.90 -4.67 -7.09
N LEU A 296 22.29 -5.77 -7.52
CA LEU A 296 22.84 -7.13 -7.37
C LEU A 296 24.01 -7.42 -8.35
N LEU A 297 24.28 -6.52 -9.32
CA LEU A 297 25.38 -6.63 -10.27
C LEU A 297 26.56 -5.67 -9.96
N LYS A 298 26.50 -4.94 -8.85
CA LYS A 298 27.61 -4.14 -8.30
C LYS A 298 28.18 -4.77 -7.04
#